data_c635d639f44601ffacc16d2b5da9d02b
#
_entry.id   c635d639f44601ffacc16d2b5da9d02b
#
_cell.length_a   1.000
_cell.length_b   1.000
_cell.length_c   1.000
_cell.angle_alpha   90.00
_cell.angle_beta   90.00
_cell.angle_gamma   90.00
#
_symmetry.space_group_name_H-M   'P 1'
#
loop_
_entity.id
_entity.type
_entity.pdbx_description
1 polymer ?
#
loop_
_entity_poly.entity_id
_entity_poly.type
_entity_poly.pdbx_seq_one_letter_code
_entity_poly.pdbx_strand_id
1 'polypeptide(L)'
;MICDFDMIQSMKNELKPTLWRTARALANSCRLNLMRLVANAKGAKGVCELATEANLSVSATSTYLRALNARGLISVSRSGSFVYYGTGSDRSLPIAVAIQGAFRRLFAKKKLPSDWQDILLPILNAYSNQRRESMVRILSEHSGISFLEFHKRSGLCETSFLRHLRILVNAGIVSLDSNGLYSLAKPRNSLEAIFLAESSGQSLPPHFAKCGGKRE
;
A
#
# COMPACT_ATOMS: atom_id res chain seq x y z
N MET A 1 -13.05 15.45 -34.71
CA MET A 1 -12.38 14.16 -34.52
C MET A 1 -11.16 14.34 -33.62
N ILE A 2 -11.35 14.94 -32.41
CA ILE A 2 -10.26 15.24 -31.41
C ILE A 2 -10.65 14.71 -29.99
N CYS A 3 -11.87 14.14 -29.82
CA CYS A 3 -12.38 13.74 -28.50
C CYS A 3 -11.94 12.36 -28.00
N ASP A 4 -11.35 11.51 -28.84
CA ASP A 4 -11.09 10.11 -28.43
C ASP A 4 -9.73 9.94 -27.71
N PHE A 5 -8.76 10.79 -27.98
CA PHE A 5 -7.42 10.64 -27.39
C PHE A 5 -7.40 11.05 -25.91
N ASP A 6 -8.09 12.13 -25.56
CA ASP A 6 -8.18 12.60 -24.16
C ASP A 6 -9.03 11.65 -23.29
N MET A 7 -10.08 11.06 -23.87
CA MET A 7 -10.90 10.08 -23.19
C MET A 7 -10.13 8.76 -22.93
N ILE A 8 -9.34 8.31 -23.90
CA ILE A 8 -8.47 7.12 -23.75
C ILE A 8 -7.36 7.39 -22.73
N GLN A 9 -6.81 8.60 -22.69
CA GLN A 9 -5.80 8.99 -21.71
C GLN A 9 -6.40 9.14 -20.31
N SER A 10 -7.62 9.66 -20.20
CA SER A 10 -8.41 9.70 -18.96
C SER A 10 -8.72 8.29 -18.44
N MET A 11 -9.16 7.38 -19.30
CA MET A 11 -9.41 5.98 -18.94
C MET A 11 -8.12 5.25 -18.52
N LYS A 12 -6.98 5.52 -19.19
CA LYS A 12 -5.68 4.99 -18.77
C LYS A 12 -5.23 5.55 -17.42
N ASN A 13 -5.57 6.78 -17.07
CA ASN A 13 -5.32 7.37 -15.77
C ASN A 13 -6.20 6.76 -14.66
N GLU A 14 -7.43 6.36 -14.96
CA GLU A 14 -8.30 5.65 -14.02
C GLU A 14 -7.83 4.23 -13.72
N LEU A 15 -7.14 3.59 -14.65
CA LEU A 15 -6.57 2.23 -14.51
C LEU A 15 -5.21 2.22 -13.81
N LYS A 16 -4.53 3.37 -13.63
CA LYS A 16 -3.29 3.43 -12.85
C LYS A 16 -3.57 3.00 -11.41
N PRO A 17 -2.78 2.09 -10.84
CA PRO A 17 -2.93 1.69 -9.45
C PRO A 17 -2.66 2.90 -8.56
N THR A 18 -3.73 3.48 -8.04
CA THR A 18 -3.65 4.54 -7.05
C THR A 18 -3.17 3.98 -5.72
N LEU A 19 -2.50 4.80 -4.93
CA LEU A 19 -1.98 4.43 -3.61
C LEU A 19 -3.05 3.77 -2.74
N TRP A 20 -4.23 4.39 -2.60
CA TRP A 20 -5.29 3.86 -1.75
C TRP A 20 -5.83 2.50 -2.22
N ARG A 21 -5.88 2.24 -3.54
CA ARG A 21 -6.28 0.93 -4.07
C ARG A 21 -5.23 -0.13 -3.78
N THR A 22 -3.94 0.22 -3.85
CA THR A 22 -2.83 -0.68 -3.51
C THR A 22 -2.81 -0.97 -2.01
N ALA A 23 -2.95 0.06 -1.17
CA ALA A 23 -3.10 -0.10 0.27
C ALA A 23 -4.31 -0.99 0.62
N ARG A 24 -5.45 -0.78 -0.05
CA ARG A 24 -6.66 -1.60 0.14
C ARG A 24 -6.46 -3.06 -0.24
N ALA A 25 -5.67 -3.35 -1.27
CA ALA A 25 -5.32 -4.72 -1.60
C ALA A 25 -4.50 -5.38 -0.49
N LEU A 26 -3.63 -4.63 0.18
CA LEU A 26 -2.78 -5.11 1.28
C LEU A 26 -3.47 -5.09 2.66
N ALA A 27 -4.51 -4.26 2.86
CA ALA A 27 -5.24 -4.12 4.12
C ALA A 27 -6.18 -5.34 4.40
N ASN A 28 -5.64 -6.54 4.30
CA ASN A 28 -6.31 -7.80 4.60
C ASN A 28 -5.26 -8.81 5.06
N SER A 29 -5.47 -9.45 6.21
CA SER A 29 -4.52 -10.35 6.85
C SER A 29 -4.06 -11.51 5.95
N CYS A 30 -5.00 -12.14 5.24
CA CYS A 30 -4.68 -13.26 4.34
C CYS A 30 -3.82 -12.79 3.16
N ARG A 31 -4.17 -11.67 2.51
CA ARG A 31 -3.38 -11.12 1.39
C ARG A 31 -2.00 -10.66 1.86
N LEU A 32 -1.95 -10.04 3.03
CA LEU A 32 -0.69 -9.60 3.61
C LEU A 32 0.22 -10.79 3.96
N ASN A 33 -0.35 -11.88 4.47
CA ASN A 33 0.39 -13.12 4.72
C ASN A 33 0.88 -13.76 3.41
N LEU A 34 0.03 -13.84 2.38
CA LEU A 34 0.44 -14.32 1.06
C LEU A 34 1.57 -13.46 0.45
N MET A 35 1.50 -12.13 0.60
CA MET A 35 2.58 -11.24 0.17
C MET A 35 3.90 -11.57 0.90
N ARG A 36 3.85 -11.88 2.21
CA ARG A 36 5.01 -12.32 3.00
C ARG A 36 5.57 -13.64 2.50
N LEU A 37 4.71 -14.64 2.27
CA LEU A 37 5.12 -15.95 1.77
C LEU A 37 5.82 -15.85 0.41
N VAL A 38 5.25 -15.07 -0.51
CA VAL A 38 5.86 -14.81 -1.83
C VAL A 38 7.16 -14.05 -1.68
N ALA A 39 7.23 -13.02 -0.82
CA ALA A 39 8.45 -12.22 -0.63
C ALA A 39 9.62 -13.01 -0.04
N ASN A 40 9.34 -14.04 0.77
CA ASN A 40 10.36 -14.91 1.40
C ASN A 40 10.68 -16.16 0.58
N ALA A 41 9.96 -16.42 -0.51
CA ALA A 41 10.20 -17.58 -1.35
C ALA A 41 11.53 -17.44 -2.12
N LYS A 42 12.29 -18.54 -2.22
CA LYS A 42 13.51 -18.60 -3.03
C LYS A 42 13.24 -18.57 -4.54
N GLY A 43 12.00 -18.83 -4.95
CA GLY A 43 11.54 -18.87 -6.34
C GLY A 43 10.05 -18.65 -6.44
N ALA A 44 9.49 -18.76 -7.64
CA ALA A 44 8.05 -18.71 -7.85
C ALA A 44 7.36 -19.95 -7.26
N LYS A 45 6.21 -19.76 -6.59
CA LYS A 45 5.43 -20.81 -5.94
C LYS A 45 4.09 -21.03 -6.63
N GLY A 46 3.64 -22.27 -6.66
CA GLY A 46 2.31 -22.63 -7.15
C GLY A 46 1.19 -22.22 -6.18
N VAL A 47 -0.04 -22.10 -6.73
CA VAL A 47 -1.21 -21.71 -5.91
C VAL A 47 -1.49 -22.72 -4.81
N CYS A 48 -1.39 -24.02 -5.08
CA CYS A 48 -1.63 -25.09 -4.09
C CYS A 48 -0.60 -25.03 -2.94
N GLU A 49 0.66 -24.81 -3.25
CA GLU A 49 1.73 -24.64 -2.26
C GLU A 49 1.47 -23.45 -1.34
N LEU A 50 1.15 -22.28 -1.93
CA LEU A 50 0.81 -21.08 -1.18
C LEU A 50 -0.47 -21.24 -0.35
N ALA A 51 -1.45 -21.99 -0.85
CA ALA A 51 -2.68 -22.29 -0.12
C ALA A 51 -2.40 -23.10 1.15
N THR A 52 -1.60 -24.14 1.02
CA THR A 52 -1.17 -24.99 2.16
C THR A 52 -0.39 -24.16 3.19
N GLU A 53 0.62 -23.38 2.76
CA GLU A 53 1.42 -22.56 3.66
C GLU A 53 0.63 -21.44 4.36
N ALA A 54 -0.38 -20.90 3.69
CA ALA A 54 -1.25 -19.85 4.24
C ALA A 54 -2.43 -20.38 5.05
N ASN A 55 -2.63 -21.71 5.07
CA ASN A 55 -3.82 -22.36 5.63
C ASN A 55 -5.13 -21.80 5.05
N LEU A 56 -5.21 -21.73 3.72
CA LEU A 56 -6.35 -21.21 2.98
C LEU A 56 -6.82 -22.22 1.92
N SER A 57 -8.06 -22.10 1.47
CA SER A 57 -8.52 -22.84 0.29
C SER A 57 -7.80 -22.37 -0.98
N VAL A 58 -7.61 -23.26 -1.95
CA VAL A 58 -7.00 -22.97 -3.25
C VAL A 58 -7.75 -21.85 -3.98
N SER A 59 -9.08 -21.84 -3.90
CA SER A 59 -9.95 -20.83 -4.51
C SER A 59 -9.72 -19.44 -3.90
N ALA A 60 -9.72 -19.33 -2.56
CA ALA A 60 -9.46 -18.09 -1.86
C ALA A 60 -8.04 -17.58 -2.16
N THR A 61 -7.04 -18.47 -2.11
CA THR A 61 -5.65 -18.16 -2.42
C THR A 61 -5.49 -17.61 -3.83
N SER A 62 -6.08 -18.28 -4.83
CA SER A 62 -6.07 -17.81 -6.23
C SER A 62 -6.68 -16.41 -6.36
N THR A 63 -7.79 -16.14 -5.67
CA THR A 63 -8.46 -14.84 -5.68
C THR A 63 -7.59 -13.76 -5.05
N TYR A 64 -6.95 -14.05 -3.92
CA TYR A 64 -6.07 -13.11 -3.22
C TYR A 64 -4.78 -12.82 -4.01
N LEU A 65 -4.17 -13.85 -4.61
CA LEU A 65 -2.98 -13.67 -5.44
C LEU A 65 -3.29 -12.86 -6.71
N ARG A 66 -4.43 -13.07 -7.34
CA ARG A 66 -4.88 -12.24 -8.47
C ARG A 66 -5.05 -10.77 -8.07
N ALA A 67 -5.62 -10.51 -6.89
CA ALA A 67 -5.77 -9.15 -6.38
C ALA A 67 -4.42 -8.45 -6.13
N LEU A 68 -3.40 -9.17 -5.62
CA LEU A 68 -2.05 -8.64 -5.45
C LEU A 68 -1.34 -8.42 -6.80
N ASN A 69 -1.47 -9.37 -7.72
CA ASN A 69 -0.89 -9.25 -9.06
C ASN A 69 -1.50 -8.09 -9.86
N ALA A 70 -2.81 -7.86 -9.77
CA ALA A 70 -3.50 -6.73 -10.41
C ALA A 70 -3.00 -5.36 -9.91
N ARG A 71 -2.23 -5.30 -8.81
CA ARG A 71 -1.56 -4.10 -8.29
C ARG A 71 -0.06 -4.08 -8.57
N GLY A 72 0.43 -5.02 -9.36
CA GLY A 72 1.85 -5.16 -9.67
C GLY A 72 2.74 -5.53 -8.48
N LEU A 73 2.14 -6.00 -7.37
CA LEU A 73 2.86 -6.33 -6.15
C LEU A 73 3.59 -7.68 -6.21
N ILE A 74 3.13 -8.58 -7.05
CA ILE A 74 3.73 -9.90 -7.30
C ILE A 74 3.68 -10.19 -8.80
N SER A 75 4.64 -10.97 -9.29
CA SER A 75 4.64 -11.45 -10.66
C SER A 75 3.87 -12.76 -10.80
N VAL A 76 3.37 -13.01 -12.00
CA VAL A 76 2.76 -14.26 -12.39
C VAL A 76 3.50 -14.85 -13.59
N SER A 77 3.75 -16.15 -13.56
CA SER A 77 4.27 -16.91 -14.68
C SER A 77 3.44 -18.18 -14.89
N ARG A 78 3.46 -18.71 -16.10
CA ARG A 78 2.74 -19.95 -16.45
C ARG A 78 3.74 -20.96 -17.01
N SER A 79 3.56 -22.20 -16.61
CA SER A 79 4.30 -23.33 -17.16
C SER A 79 3.30 -24.47 -17.38
N GLY A 80 2.95 -24.73 -18.64
CA GLY A 80 1.83 -25.61 -19.01
C GLY A 80 0.51 -25.12 -18.40
N SER A 81 -0.19 -25.99 -17.70
CA SER A 81 -1.44 -25.69 -17.01
C SER A 81 -1.27 -25.03 -15.63
N PHE A 82 -0.04 -24.88 -15.17
CA PHE A 82 0.26 -24.40 -13.82
C PHE A 82 0.55 -22.90 -13.80
N VAL A 83 0.08 -22.25 -12.74
CA VAL A 83 0.30 -20.81 -12.48
C VAL A 83 1.19 -20.67 -11.26
N TYR A 84 2.26 -19.90 -11.42
CA TYR A 84 3.25 -19.63 -10.37
C TYR A 84 3.29 -18.14 -10.06
N TYR A 85 3.48 -17.80 -8.79
CA TYR A 85 3.60 -16.43 -8.30
C TYR A 85 4.95 -16.20 -7.64
N GLY A 86 5.58 -15.09 -7.96
CA GLY A 86 6.91 -14.74 -7.50
C GLY A 86 7.09 -13.28 -7.10
N THR A 87 8.30 -12.96 -6.68
CA THR A 87 8.68 -11.64 -6.15
C THR A 87 8.89 -10.55 -7.21
N GLY A 88 8.52 -10.77 -8.48
CA GLY A 88 8.58 -9.73 -9.51
C GLY A 88 7.53 -8.66 -9.27
N SER A 89 7.91 -7.38 -9.35
CA SER A 89 6.97 -6.25 -9.42
C SER A 89 6.90 -5.72 -10.83
N ASP A 90 5.77 -5.13 -11.18
CA ASP A 90 5.65 -4.41 -12.44
C ASP A 90 6.52 -3.14 -12.38
N ARG A 91 7.59 -3.12 -13.17
CA ARG A 91 8.56 -2.01 -13.21
C ARG A 91 7.95 -0.73 -13.76
N SER A 92 6.85 -0.79 -14.48
CA SER A 92 6.11 0.38 -14.95
C SER A 92 5.37 1.11 -13.81
N LEU A 93 5.30 0.49 -12.62
CA LEU A 93 4.58 0.98 -11.45
C LEU A 93 5.57 1.27 -10.31
N PRO A 94 6.17 2.47 -10.24
CA PRO A 94 7.18 2.81 -9.23
C PRO A 94 6.73 2.54 -7.80
N ILE A 95 5.45 2.81 -7.49
CA ILE A 95 4.89 2.54 -6.17
C ILE A 95 4.87 1.04 -5.81
N ALA A 96 4.56 0.16 -6.76
CA ALA A 96 4.57 -1.27 -6.53
C ALA A 96 6.00 -1.79 -6.27
N VAL A 97 6.98 -1.27 -7.02
CA VAL A 97 8.41 -1.57 -6.81
C VAL A 97 8.86 -1.13 -5.42
N ALA A 98 8.52 0.10 -5.02
CA ALA A 98 8.88 0.65 -3.71
C ALA A 98 8.26 -0.15 -2.56
N ILE A 99 6.96 -0.45 -2.64
CA ILE A 99 6.22 -1.25 -1.65
C ILE A 99 6.82 -2.66 -1.55
N GLN A 100 7.06 -3.32 -2.68
CA GLN A 100 7.69 -4.65 -2.67
C GLN A 100 9.09 -4.61 -2.04
N GLY A 101 9.90 -3.60 -2.36
CA GLY A 101 11.20 -3.40 -1.74
C GLY A 101 11.11 -3.18 -0.24
N ALA A 102 10.12 -2.44 0.24
CA ALA A 102 9.87 -2.25 1.67
C ALA A 102 9.48 -3.57 2.36
N PHE A 103 8.59 -4.36 1.76
CA PHE A 103 8.21 -5.67 2.29
C PHE A 103 9.40 -6.64 2.32
N ARG A 104 10.22 -6.69 1.28
CA ARG A 104 11.44 -7.52 1.29
C ARG A 104 12.37 -7.17 2.44
N ARG A 105 12.62 -5.87 2.67
CA ARG A 105 13.45 -5.41 3.82
C ARG A 105 12.80 -5.73 5.16
N LEU A 106 11.50 -5.57 5.26
CA LEU A 106 10.75 -5.83 6.49
C LEU A 106 10.76 -7.32 6.83
N PHE A 107 10.55 -8.19 5.84
CA PHE A 107 10.47 -9.64 6.00
C PHE A 107 11.84 -10.34 5.97
N ALA A 108 12.90 -9.69 5.51
CA ALA A 108 14.27 -10.21 5.56
C ALA A 108 14.85 -10.24 6.99
N LYS A 109 14.23 -9.57 7.94
CA LYS A 109 14.65 -9.63 9.35
C LYS A 109 14.47 -11.06 9.88
N LYS A 110 15.52 -11.61 10.50
CA LYS A 110 15.55 -13.00 11.03
C LYS A 110 14.42 -13.35 12.01
N LYS A 111 13.82 -12.35 12.68
CA LYS A 111 12.62 -12.50 13.51
C LYS A 111 11.66 -11.37 13.17
N LEU A 112 10.57 -11.69 12.48
CA LEU A 112 9.41 -10.84 12.50
C LEU A 112 8.78 -10.91 13.89
N PRO A 113 8.36 -9.78 14.49
CA PRO A 113 7.53 -9.79 15.68
C PRO A 113 6.27 -10.64 15.42
N SER A 114 5.76 -11.35 16.43
CA SER A 114 4.54 -12.16 16.31
C SER A 114 3.32 -11.31 15.89
N ASP A 115 3.31 -10.06 16.31
CA ASP A 115 2.27 -9.05 16.09
C ASP A 115 2.49 -8.17 14.83
N TRP A 116 3.36 -8.59 13.93
CA TRP A 116 3.70 -7.79 12.73
C TRP A 116 2.48 -7.38 11.88
N GLN A 117 1.43 -8.21 11.86
CA GLN A 117 0.19 -7.88 11.17
C GLN A 117 -0.58 -6.79 11.90
N ASP A 118 -0.61 -6.84 13.23
CA ASP A 118 -1.30 -5.86 14.07
C ASP A 118 -0.64 -4.47 13.96
N ILE A 119 0.66 -4.43 13.66
CA ILE A 119 1.39 -3.20 13.37
C ILE A 119 1.08 -2.68 11.96
N LEU A 120 1.06 -3.55 10.96
CA LEU A 120 0.94 -3.11 9.55
C LEU A 120 -0.51 -2.89 9.10
N LEU A 121 -1.45 -3.69 9.56
CA LEU A 121 -2.85 -3.60 9.10
C LEU A 121 -3.50 -2.25 9.42
N PRO A 122 -3.32 -1.63 10.59
CA PRO A 122 -3.83 -0.29 10.85
C PRO A 122 -3.28 0.76 9.87
N ILE A 123 -1.98 0.71 9.57
CA ILE A 123 -1.32 1.61 8.61
C ILE A 123 -1.92 1.43 7.22
N LEU A 124 -1.95 0.18 6.73
CA LEU A 124 -2.51 -0.14 5.42
C LEU A 124 -3.98 0.22 5.31
N ASN A 125 -4.76 -0.02 6.38
CA ASN A 125 -6.15 0.40 6.43
C ASN A 125 -6.28 1.92 6.38
N ALA A 126 -5.45 2.67 7.08
CA ALA A 126 -5.47 4.12 7.07
C ALA A 126 -5.29 4.69 5.65
N TYR A 127 -4.37 4.16 4.87
CA TYR A 127 -4.15 4.56 3.47
C TYR A 127 -5.12 3.90 2.46
N SER A 128 -5.99 2.99 2.85
CA SER A 128 -6.88 2.24 1.96
C SER A 128 -8.12 2.99 1.48
N ASN A 129 -8.19 4.30 1.66
CA ASN A 129 -9.33 5.13 1.32
C ASN A 129 -8.87 6.49 0.77
N GLN A 130 -9.42 6.88 -0.38
CA GLN A 130 -9.08 8.12 -1.07
C GLN A 130 -9.27 9.38 -0.21
N ARG A 131 -10.33 9.43 0.60
CA ARG A 131 -10.58 10.59 1.49
C ARG A 131 -9.51 10.72 2.56
N ARG A 132 -9.06 9.60 3.15
CA ARG A 132 -7.96 9.60 4.12
C ARG A 132 -6.63 9.99 3.47
N GLU A 133 -6.37 9.51 2.27
CA GLU A 133 -5.21 9.95 1.48
C GLU A 133 -5.23 11.47 1.25
N SER A 134 -6.40 12.04 0.88
CA SER A 134 -6.56 13.50 0.75
C SER A 134 -6.34 14.23 2.07
N MET A 135 -6.80 13.69 3.20
CA MET A 135 -6.55 14.28 4.53
C MET A 135 -5.05 14.27 4.89
N VAL A 136 -4.34 13.19 4.58
CA VAL A 136 -2.88 13.12 4.76
C VAL A 136 -2.17 14.18 3.92
N ARG A 137 -2.60 14.40 2.67
CA ARG A 137 -2.05 15.44 1.80
C ARG A 137 -2.27 16.84 2.38
N ILE A 138 -3.48 17.14 2.87
CA ILE A 138 -3.77 18.43 3.52
C ILE A 138 -2.79 18.69 4.66
N LEU A 139 -2.53 17.70 5.51
CA LEU A 139 -1.58 17.84 6.62
C LEU A 139 -0.12 17.91 6.19
N SER A 140 0.22 17.37 5.01
CA SER A 140 1.58 17.51 4.46
C SER A 140 1.85 18.92 3.92
N GLU A 141 0.81 19.59 3.44
CA GLU A 141 0.86 20.96 2.94
C GLU A 141 0.70 22.00 4.07
N HIS A 142 -0.02 21.63 5.14
CA HIS A 142 -0.41 22.50 6.24
C HIS A 142 -0.24 21.79 7.59
N SER A 143 0.98 21.76 8.10
CA SER A 143 1.28 21.17 9.41
C SER A 143 0.85 22.09 10.56
N GLY A 144 0.35 21.51 11.65
CA GLY A 144 -0.05 22.28 12.83
C GLY A 144 -1.34 23.09 12.62
N ILE A 145 -2.37 22.45 12.03
CA ILE A 145 -3.67 23.12 11.80
C ILE A 145 -4.71 22.72 12.85
N SER A 146 -5.63 23.65 13.16
CA SER A 146 -6.73 23.41 14.08
C SER A 146 -7.76 22.42 13.51
N PHE A 147 -8.59 21.85 14.39
CA PHE A 147 -9.71 20.99 13.98
C PHE A 147 -10.60 21.65 12.92
N LEU A 148 -10.99 22.91 13.18
CA LEU A 148 -11.91 23.64 12.31
C LEU A 148 -11.32 23.84 10.90
N GLU A 149 -10.06 24.23 10.84
CA GLU A 149 -9.37 24.45 9.56
C GLU A 149 -9.14 23.13 8.82
N PHE A 150 -8.78 22.04 9.53
CA PHE A 150 -8.62 20.73 8.93
C PHE A 150 -9.94 20.20 8.38
N HIS A 151 -11.03 20.32 9.15
CA HIS A 151 -12.37 19.93 8.72
C HIS A 151 -12.79 20.72 7.46
N LYS A 152 -12.67 22.06 7.50
CA LYS A 152 -13.00 22.93 6.38
C LYS A 152 -12.23 22.55 5.11
N ARG A 153 -10.91 22.35 5.18
CA ARG A 153 -10.08 21.96 4.04
C ARG A 153 -10.40 20.57 3.50
N SER A 154 -10.85 19.66 4.34
CA SER A 154 -11.19 18.30 3.92
C SER A 154 -12.41 18.23 3.00
N GLY A 155 -13.30 19.23 3.04
CA GLY A 155 -14.56 19.25 2.28
C GLY A 155 -15.54 18.14 2.66
N LEU A 156 -15.34 17.47 3.78
CA LEU A 156 -16.19 16.36 4.23
C LEU A 156 -17.26 16.87 5.20
N CYS A 157 -18.42 16.20 5.25
CA CYS A 157 -19.32 16.41 6.36
C CYS A 157 -18.67 15.93 7.67
N GLU A 158 -19.03 16.57 8.79
CA GLU A 158 -18.39 16.37 10.10
C GLU A 158 -18.34 14.91 10.53
N THR A 159 -19.43 14.17 10.39
CA THR A 159 -19.51 12.74 10.75
C THR A 159 -18.50 11.89 9.94
N SER A 160 -18.37 12.16 8.65
CA SER A 160 -17.39 11.48 7.80
C SER A 160 -15.97 11.89 8.15
N PHE A 161 -15.73 13.17 8.40
CA PHE A 161 -14.43 13.71 8.79
C PHE A 161 -13.95 13.05 10.09
N LEU A 162 -14.76 13.07 11.14
CA LEU A 162 -14.43 12.48 12.45
C LEU A 162 -14.13 10.98 12.33
N ARG A 163 -14.93 10.25 11.55
CA ARG A 163 -14.70 8.82 11.33
C ARG A 163 -13.36 8.55 10.64
N HIS A 164 -13.01 9.33 9.62
CA HIS A 164 -11.74 9.20 8.93
C HIS A 164 -10.56 9.66 9.77
N LEU A 165 -10.71 10.76 10.48
CA LEU A 165 -9.71 11.30 11.39
C LEU A 165 -9.36 10.29 12.50
N ARG A 166 -10.37 9.66 13.12
CA ARG A 166 -10.17 8.62 14.14
C ARG A 166 -9.31 7.47 13.62
N ILE A 167 -9.54 7.03 12.38
CA ILE A 167 -8.74 5.94 11.77
C ILE A 167 -7.28 6.37 11.58
N LEU A 168 -7.03 7.60 11.13
CA LEU A 168 -5.68 8.14 10.96
C LEU A 168 -4.94 8.31 12.30
N VAL A 169 -5.63 8.83 13.32
CA VAL A 169 -5.07 8.98 14.67
C VAL A 169 -4.80 7.61 15.30
N ASN A 170 -5.75 6.68 15.25
CA ASN A 170 -5.57 5.32 15.79
C ASN A 170 -4.43 4.54 15.07
N ALA A 171 -4.21 4.80 13.79
CA ALA A 171 -3.08 4.25 13.07
C ALA A 171 -1.75 4.97 13.38
N GLY A 172 -1.77 6.06 14.14
CA GLY A 172 -0.60 6.85 14.49
C GLY A 172 0.00 7.63 13.32
N ILE A 173 -0.79 7.89 12.26
CA ILE A 173 -0.37 8.69 11.09
C ILE A 173 -0.57 10.18 11.36
N VAL A 174 -1.61 10.52 12.11
CA VAL A 174 -1.92 11.88 12.53
C VAL A 174 -1.74 12.00 14.04
N SER A 175 -1.05 13.03 14.48
CA SER A 175 -0.87 13.39 15.88
C SER A 175 -1.61 14.68 16.21
N LEU A 176 -2.06 14.79 17.44
CA LEU A 176 -2.62 15.99 18.05
C LEU A 176 -1.64 16.46 19.12
N ASP A 177 -1.21 17.71 19.05
CA ASP A 177 -0.31 18.29 20.05
C ASP A 177 -1.08 18.85 21.27
N SER A 178 -0.33 19.36 22.26
CA SER A 178 -0.89 19.97 23.47
C SER A 178 -1.68 21.24 23.21
N ASN A 179 -1.51 21.89 22.07
CA ASN A 179 -2.21 23.10 21.65
C ASN A 179 -3.48 22.79 20.83
N GLY A 180 -3.83 21.51 20.64
CA GLY A 180 -4.98 21.10 19.85
C GLY A 180 -4.75 21.17 18.33
N LEU A 181 -3.50 21.17 17.88
CA LEU A 181 -3.14 21.23 16.46
C LEU A 181 -2.82 19.84 15.91
N TYR A 182 -3.33 19.58 14.71
CA TYR A 182 -3.12 18.32 13.98
C TYR A 182 -1.92 18.40 13.05
N SER A 183 -1.07 17.40 13.12
CA SER A 183 0.12 17.26 12.28
C SER A 183 0.32 15.80 11.86
N LEU A 184 1.12 15.57 10.81
CA LEU A 184 1.56 14.23 10.46
C LEU A 184 2.61 13.75 11.46
N ALA A 185 2.45 12.52 11.92
CA ALA A 185 3.46 11.84 12.72
C ALA A 185 4.66 11.42 11.84
N LYS A 186 5.83 11.28 12.46
CA LYS A 186 7.02 10.75 11.77
C LYS A 186 6.80 9.27 11.39
N PRO A 187 7.12 8.86 10.16
CA PRO A 187 7.00 7.46 9.75
C PRO A 187 7.83 6.53 10.63
N ARG A 188 7.23 5.45 11.11
CA ARG A 188 7.88 4.46 12.00
C ARG A 188 8.64 3.38 11.24
N ASN A 189 8.33 3.19 9.97
CA ASN A 189 8.95 2.18 9.12
C ASN A 189 8.99 2.62 7.65
N SER A 190 9.76 1.89 6.84
CA SER A 190 9.95 2.21 5.42
C SER A 190 8.68 2.12 4.58
N LEU A 191 7.72 1.27 4.95
CA LEU A 191 6.44 1.16 4.25
C LEU A 191 5.60 2.42 4.47
N GLU A 192 5.50 2.86 5.72
CA GLU A 192 4.79 4.10 6.08
C GLU A 192 5.41 5.34 5.43
N ALA A 193 6.75 5.40 5.36
CA ALA A 193 7.46 6.46 4.67
C ALA A 193 7.12 6.52 3.16
N ILE A 194 6.98 5.36 2.50
CA ILE A 194 6.58 5.28 1.10
C ILE A 194 5.14 5.78 0.91
N PHE A 195 4.22 5.33 1.76
CA PHE A 195 2.83 5.76 1.68
C PHE A 195 2.68 7.26 1.94
N LEU A 196 3.42 7.79 2.90
CA LEU A 196 3.41 9.22 3.20
C LEU A 196 3.97 10.04 2.03
N ALA A 197 5.12 9.68 1.49
CA ALA A 197 5.75 10.38 0.36
C ALA A 197 4.82 10.41 -0.87
N GLU A 198 4.22 9.28 -1.21
CA GLU A 198 3.29 9.17 -2.34
C GLU A 198 2.01 9.99 -2.11
N SER A 199 1.44 9.97 -0.89
CA SER A 199 0.25 10.76 -0.53
C SER A 199 0.52 12.26 -0.61
N SER A 200 1.74 12.68 -0.29
CA SER A 200 2.17 14.08 -0.27
C SER A 200 2.61 14.58 -1.64
N GLY A 201 2.61 13.73 -2.67
CA GLY A 201 3.14 14.08 -3.99
C GLY A 201 4.66 14.30 -4.01
N GLN A 202 5.35 13.86 -2.97
CA GLN A 202 6.81 13.94 -2.88
C GLN A 202 7.46 12.80 -3.65
N SER A 203 8.60 13.08 -4.28
CA SER A 203 9.40 12.04 -4.92
C SER A 203 9.82 10.97 -3.90
N LEU A 204 9.64 9.71 -4.25
CA LEU A 204 10.12 8.60 -3.41
C LEU A 204 11.62 8.76 -3.17
N PRO A 205 12.11 8.65 -1.93
CA PRO A 205 13.52 8.72 -1.62
C PRO A 205 14.35 7.80 -2.52
N PRO A 206 15.50 8.23 -3.06
CA PRO A 206 16.24 7.50 -4.10
C PRO A 206 16.69 6.09 -3.68
N HIS A 207 16.83 5.82 -2.39
CA HIS A 207 17.15 4.48 -1.88
C HIS A 207 15.98 3.48 -2.01
N PHE A 208 14.75 3.93 -2.25
CA PHE A 208 13.61 3.07 -2.56
C PHE A 208 13.50 2.73 -4.06
N ALA A 209 14.07 3.56 -4.93
CA ALA A 209 14.06 3.34 -6.37
C ALA A 209 15.11 2.32 -6.85
N LYS A 210 16.16 2.05 -6.07
CA LYS A 210 17.33 1.23 -6.45
C LYS A 210 17.19 -0.28 -6.16
N CYS A 211 16.00 -0.85 -6.08
CA CYS A 211 15.81 -2.30 -6.01
C CYS A 211 15.71 -2.96 -7.40
N GLY A 212 16.55 -2.53 -8.35
CA GLY A 212 16.81 -3.24 -9.58
C GLY A 212 17.97 -4.21 -9.36
N GLY A 213 17.68 -5.53 -9.25
CA GLY A 213 18.69 -6.55 -9.10
C GLY A 213 19.77 -6.48 -10.19
N LYS A 214 21.01 -6.74 -9.80
CA LYS A 214 22.09 -7.07 -10.71
C LYS A 214 21.62 -8.21 -11.60
N ARG A 215 21.81 -8.05 -12.90
CA ARG A 215 21.77 -9.16 -13.87
C ARG A 215 22.96 -10.05 -13.54
N GLU A 216 22.73 -11.30 -13.30
CA GLU A 216 23.58 -12.40 -13.66
C GLU A 216 22.81 -13.28 -14.64
#